data_83212c4a853e089bdd58f7e299fe4d4e
#
_entry.id   83212c4a853e089bdd58f7e299fe4d4e
#
_cell.length_a   1.000
_cell.length_b   1.000
_cell.length_c   1.000
_cell.angle_alpha   90.00
_cell.angle_beta   90.00
_cell.angle_gamma   90.00
#
_symmetry.space_group_name_H-M   'P 1'
#
loop_
_entity.id
_entity.type
_entity.pdbx_description
1 polymer ?
#
loop_
_entity_poly.entity_id
_entity_poly.type
_entity_poly.pdbx_seq_one_letter_code
_entity_poly.pdbx_strand_id
1 'polypeptide(L)'
;MSKFTYLESPMTIRGKVYRNRLIAAPTLFAHSVFFLPEIAENVYRMVENRAKGGFAAVSTGELPVNNEEGTTLFMERAIDMDDYDGEDFKMVKEYADRIKKHGALAYLEFSHEGAVAETKAPYVPWGPDAYVREDGVQVYALNLGMMEKAHV
;
A
#
# COMPACT_ATOMS: atom_id res chain seq x y z
N MET A 1 -34.49 -0.81 12.18
CA MET A 1 -33.21 -0.89 12.91
C MET A 1 -32.30 -1.83 12.14
N SER A 2 -31.04 -1.48 11.95
CA SER A 2 -30.09 -2.32 11.26
C SER A 2 -29.87 -3.63 12.00
N LYS A 3 -29.72 -4.73 11.24
CA LYS A 3 -29.40 -6.06 11.77
C LYS A 3 -27.94 -6.15 12.28
N PHE A 4 -27.09 -5.19 11.89
CA PHE A 4 -25.64 -5.22 12.11
C PHE A 4 -25.14 -4.00 12.90
N THR A 5 -25.77 -3.73 14.04
CA THR A 5 -25.52 -2.54 14.86
C THR A 5 -24.04 -2.31 15.20
N TYR A 6 -23.29 -3.37 15.51
CA TYR A 6 -21.86 -3.23 15.81
C TYR A 6 -21.02 -2.92 14.58
N LEU A 7 -21.31 -3.55 13.45
CA LEU A 7 -20.59 -3.35 12.20
C LEU A 7 -20.78 -1.93 11.66
N GLU A 8 -21.98 -1.38 11.84
CA GLU A 8 -22.36 -0.03 11.40
C GLU A 8 -22.00 1.06 12.41
N SER A 9 -21.57 0.69 13.63
CA SER A 9 -21.19 1.70 14.63
C SER A 9 -19.86 2.35 14.26
N PRO A 10 -19.75 3.70 14.45
CA PRO A 10 -18.50 4.39 14.22
C PRO A 10 -17.43 3.98 15.24
N MET A 11 -16.17 4.17 14.88
CA MET A 11 -15.04 4.03 15.80
C MET A 11 -14.00 5.11 15.54
N THR A 12 -13.20 5.42 16.57
CA THR A 12 -12.11 6.38 16.44
C THR A 12 -10.78 5.68 16.70
N ILE A 13 -9.84 5.82 15.75
CA ILE A 13 -8.48 5.32 15.88
C ILE A 13 -7.53 6.50 15.65
N ARG A 14 -6.68 6.80 16.63
CA ARG A 14 -5.71 7.91 16.58
C ARG A 14 -6.32 9.23 16.06
N GLY A 15 -7.51 9.58 16.56
CA GLY A 15 -8.22 10.81 16.20
C GLY A 15 -8.91 10.80 14.82
N LYS A 16 -8.80 9.73 14.04
CA LYS A 16 -9.54 9.55 12.79
C LYS A 16 -10.84 8.80 13.05
N VAL A 17 -11.95 9.39 12.61
CA VAL A 17 -13.28 8.79 12.76
C VAL A 17 -13.58 7.92 11.55
N TYR A 18 -13.81 6.63 11.81
CA TYR A 18 -14.35 5.65 10.87
C TYR A 18 -15.86 5.64 11.03
N ARG A 19 -16.60 5.93 9.97
CA ARG A 19 -18.08 5.97 10.01
C ARG A 19 -18.76 4.64 10.34
N ASN A 20 -18.02 3.54 10.18
CA ASN A 20 -18.41 2.17 10.55
C ASN A 20 -17.15 1.30 10.67
N ARG A 21 -17.30 0.00 10.84
CA ARG A 21 -16.19 -0.95 11.02
C ARG A 21 -15.84 -1.74 9.77
N LEU A 22 -16.27 -1.28 8.59
CA LEU A 22 -15.95 -1.90 7.30
C LEU A 22 -14.78 -1.18 6.66
N ILE A 23 -13.72 -1.92 6.39
CA ILE A 23 -12.52 -1.43 5.69
C ILE A 23 -12.36 -2.28 4.43
N ALA A 24 -12.25 -1.64 3.29
CA ALA A 24 -11.84 -2.32 2.06
C ALA A 24 -10.33 -2.57 2.12
N ALA A 25 -9.97 -3.83 2.33
CA ALA A 25 -8.58 -4.25 2.37
C ALA A 25 -7.86 -3.92 1.05
N PRO A 26 -6.52 -3.78 1.09
CA PRO A 26 -5.70 -3.64 -0.09
C PRO A 26 -5.98 -4.74 -1.10
N THR A 27 -5.96 -4.38 -2.37
CA THR A 27 -6.09 -5.34 -3.47
C THR A 27 -5.02 -5.05 -4.51
N LEU A 28 -4.42 -6.10 -5.03
CA LEU A 28 -3.29 -6.02 -5.95
C LEU A 28 -3.51 -5.03 -7.11
N PHE A 29 -4.73 -4.96 -7.65
CA PHE A 29 -5.01 -4.05 -8.78
C PHE A 29 -5.11 -2.57 -8.40
N ALA A 30 -5.24 -2.23 -7.11
CA ALA A 30 -5.40 -0.83 -6.73
C ALA A 30 -4.13 0.00 -6.91
N HIS A 31 -2.95 -0.62 -6.88
CA HIS A 31 -1.68 0.06 -7.17
C HIS A 31 -1.45 0.29 -8.66
N SER A 32 -2.12 -0.46 -9.52
CA SER A 32 -1.92 -0.37 -10.98
C SER A 32 -2.21 1.02 -11.54
N VAL A 33 -2.95 1.86 -10.82
CA VAL A 33 -3.17 3.27 -11.20
C VAL A 33 -1.85 4.03 -11.36
N PHE A 34 -0.83 3.67 -10.60
CA PHE A 34 0.46 4.36 -10.60
C PHE A 34 1.42 3.88 -11.70
N PHE A 35 1.12 2.74 -12.33
CA PHE A 35 2.01 2.10 -13.29
C PHE A 35 1.38 1.89 -14.67
N LEU A 36 0.05 1.87 -14.75
CA LEU A 36 -0.72 1.61 -15.97
C LEU A 36 -1.74 2.73 -16.20
N PRO A 37 -1.32 3.86 -16.75
CA PRO A 37 -2.21 5.04 -16.95
C PRO A 37 -3.48 4.73 -17.74
N GLU A 38 -3.42 3.78 -18.68
CA GLU A 38 -4.55 3.37 -19.53
C GLU A 38 -5.70 2.72 -18.74
N ILE A 39 -5.42 2.17 -17.56
CA ILE A 39 -6.46 1.58 -16.70
C ILE A 39 -6.75 2.44 -15.45
N ALA A 40 -6.05 3.56 -15.27
CA ALA A 40 -6.13 4.39 -14.08
C ALA A 40 -7.59 4.78 -13.73
N GLU A 41 -8.37 5.19 -14.73
CA GLU A 41 -9.78 5.56 -14.49
C GLU A 41 -10.62 4.37 -13.99
N ASN A 42 -10.34 3.16 -14.44
CA ASN A 42 -11.04 1.96 -13.95
C ASN A 42 -10.69 1.69 -12.48
N VAL A 43 -9.44 1.87 -12.11
CA VAL A 43 -8.97 1.72 -10.72
C VAL A 43 -9.58 2.80 -9.84
N TYR A 44 -9.58 4.06 -10.27
CA TYR A 44 -10.23 5.16 -9.56
C TYR A 44 -11.72 4.89 -9.32
N ARG A 45 -12.44 4.43 -10.34
CA ARG A 45 -13.86 4.04 -10.18
C ARG A 45 -14.05 2.89 -9.20
N MET A 46 -13.16 1.90 -9.22
CA MET A 46 -13.23 0.76 -8.31
C MET A 46 -13.14 1.21 -6.87
N VAL A 47 -12.12 2.01 -6.52
CA VAL A 47 -11.92 2.49 -5.13
C VAL A 47 -12.99 3.49 -4.71
N GLU A 48 -13.41 4.36 -5.62
CA GLU A 48 -14.53 5.28 -5.41
C GLU A 48 -15.82 4.54 -5.12
N ASN A 49 -16.13 3.48 -5.87
CA ASN A 49 -17.34 2.67 -5.66
C ASN A 49 -17.32 1.95 -4.31
N ARG A 50 -16.16 1.53 -3.81
CA ARG A 50 -16.02 0.99 -2.45
C ARG A 50 -16.38 2.06 -1.40
N ALA A 51 -15.83 3.26 -1.53
CA ALA A 51 -16.16 4.37 -0.64
C ALA A 51 -17.65 4.74 -0.72
N LYS A 52 -18.20 4.86 -1.93
CA LYS A 52 -19.62 5.12 -2.18
C LYS A 52 -20.53 4.01 -1.64
N GLY A 53 -20.08 2.75 -1.74
CA GLY A 53 -20.79 1.57 -1.22
C GLY A 53 -20.82 1.45 0.30
N GLY A 54 -20.18 2.37 1.03
CA GLY A 54 -20.31 2.46 2.49
C GLY A 54 -19.07 2.07 3.29
N PHE A 55 -17.98 1.61 2.69
CA PHE A 55 -16.74 1.36 3.44
C PHE A 55 -16.26 2.62 4.15
N ALA A 56 -15.85 2.48 5.41
CA ALA A 56 -15.31 3.59 6.20
C ALA A 56 -13.90 3.96 5.78
N ALA A 57 -13.17 3.03 5.21
CA ALA A 57 -11.83 3.24 4.70
C ALA A 57 -11.57 2.36 3.47
N VAL A 58 -10.72 2.85 2.58
CA VAL A 58 -10.31 2.14 1.36
C VAL A 58 -8.79 2.28 1.21
N SER A 59 -8.11 1.16 0.97
CA SER A 59 -6.66 1.12 0.75
C SER A 59 -6.28 0.86 -0.70
N THR A 60 -5.06 1.27 -1.06
CA THR A 60 -4.41 0.79 -2.29
C THR A 60 -4.08 -0.70 -2.16
N GLY A 61 -3.54 -1.31 -3.21
CA GLY A 61 -2.65 -2.45 -3.09
C GLY A 61 -1.28 -2.00 -2.59
N GLU A 62 -0.38 -2.92 -2.44
CA GLU A 62 0.97 -2.64 -1.97
C GLU A 62 1.77 -1.77 -2.95
N LEU A 63 2.56 -0.86 -2.38
CA LEU A 63 3.49 0.00 -3.09
C LEU A 63 4.88 -0.24 -2.50
N PRO A 64 5.92 -0.46 -3.30
CA PRO A 64 7.24 -0.68 -2.77
C PRO A 64 7.76 0.58 -2.05
N VAL A 65 8.45 0.37 -0.93
CA VAL A 65 8.99 1.47 -0.10
C VAL A 65 10.17 2.18 -0.77
N ASN A 66 10.92 1.47 -1.63
CA ASN A 66 12.02 2.04 -2.42
C ASN A 66 12.27 1.20 -3.68
N ASN A 67 13.14 1.70 -4.57
CA ASN A 67 13.44 1.06 -5.85
C ASN A 67 14.61 0.05 -5.79
N GLU A 68 15.35 0.03 -4.70
CA GLU A 68 16.64 -0.69 -4.59
C GLU A 68 16.47 -2.06 -3.96
N GLU A 69 15.65 -2.16 -2.93
CA GLU A 69 15.58 -3.36 -2.10
C GLU A 69 14.15 -3.77 -1.71
N GLY A 70 13.14 -2.96 -2.08
CA GLY A 70 11.73 -3.19 -1.70
C GLY A 70 10.83 -3.75 -2.81
N THR A 71 11.34 -3.91 -4.03
CA THR A 71 10.53 -4.27 -5.21
C THR A 71 10.49 -5.77 -5.49
N THR A 72 9.50 -6.18 -6.29
CA THR A 72 9.43 -7.49 -6.94
C THR A 72 9.19 -7.34 -8.44
N LEU A 73 9.20 -8.46 -9.18
CA LEU A 73 8.85 -8.52 -10.61
C LEU A 73 7.48 -7.89 -10.95
N PHE A 74 6.57 -7.82 -9.98
CA PHE A 74 5.22 -7.31 -10.19
C PHE A 74 5.08 -5.82 -9.87
N MET A 75 6.11 -5.20 -9.31
CA MET A 75 6.13 -3.80 -8.91
C MET A 75 7.27 -3.10 -9.64
N GLU A 76 6.92 -2.27 -10.61
CA GLU A 76 7.92 -1.67 -11.48
C GLU A 76 8.82 -0.68 -10.77
N ARG A 77 8.28 0.08 -9.80
CA ARG A 77 9.01 1.10 -9.05
C ARG A 77 8.26 1.57 -7.80
N ALA A 78 8.97 2.19 -6.89
CA ALA A 78 8.36 3.00 -5.83
C ALA A 78 7.77 4.30 -6.42
N ILE A 79 6.73 4.82 -5.79
CA ILE A 79 6.17 6.13 -6.14
C ILE A 79 7.00 7.25 -5.51
N ASP A 80 7.18 8.34 -6.25
CA ASP A 80 7.86 9.54 -5.77
C ASP A 80 6.85 10.48 -5.10
N MET A 81 6.94 10.59 -3.78
CA MET A 81 6.08 11.47 -2.98
C MET A 81 6.77 12.76 -2.56
N ASP A 82 8.04 12.95 -2.91
CA ASP A 82 8.81 14.17 -2.59
C ASP A 82 8.62 15.24 -3.66
N ASP A 83 8.26 14.84 -4.89
CA ASP A 83 7.90 15.77 -5.96
C ASP A 83 6.39 16.08 -5.93
N TYR A 84 6.01 17.16 -5.22
CA TYR A 84 4.60 17.59 -5.09
C TYR A 84 3.95 18.05 -6.41
N ASP A 85 4.73 18.37 -7.42
CA ASP A 85 4.26 18.73 -8.77
C ASP A 85 4.31 17.52 -9.72
N GLY A 86 4.88 16.41 -9.27
CA GLY A 86 5.06 15.18 -10.02
C GLY A 86 3.77 14.42 -10.30
N GLU A 87 3.83 13.53 -11.26
CA GLU A 87 2.67 12.71 -11.66
C GLU A 87 2.24 11.75 -10.56
N ASP A 88 3.17 11.15 -9.82
CA ASP A 88 2.86 10.23 -8.73
C ASP A 88 2.06 10.92 -7.63
N PHE A 89 2.48 12.12 -7.23
CA PHE A 89 1.74 12.89 -6.24
C PHE A 89 0.34 13.26 -6.72
N LYS A 90 0.18 13.67 -7.98
CA LYS A 90 -1.14 13.97 -8.58
C LYS A 90 -2.03 12.74 -8.59
N MET A 91 -1.50 11.57 -8.94
CA MET A 91 -2.25 10.32 -8.94
C MET A 91 -2.69 9.91 -7.54
N VAL A 92 -1.80 10.01 -6.53
CA VAL A 92 -2.13 9.76 -5.12
C VAL A 92 -3.20 10.72 -4.64
N LYS A 93 -3.09 11.99 -5.00
CA LYS A 93 -4.08 13.01 -4.65
C LYS A 93 -5.44 12.70 -5.25
N GLU A 94 -5.51 12.39 -6.54
CA GLU A 94 -6.76 12.00 -7.22
C GLU A 94 -7.36 10.75 -6.56
N TYR A 95 -6.57 9.73 -6.30
CA TYR A 95 -6.96 8.54 -5.57
C TYR A 95 -7.63 8.88 -4.24
N ALA A 96 -6.94 9.70 -3.43
CA ALA A 96 -7.43 10.10 -2.11
C ALA A 96 -8.71 10.96 -2.20
N ASP A 97 -8.79 11.88 -3.14
CA ASP A 97 -9.93 12.77 -3.32
C ASP A 97 -11.18 11.99 -3.75
N ARG A 98 -11.03 11.01 -4.64
CA ARG A 98 -12.11 10.10 -5.06
C ARG A 98 -12.72 9.32 -3.90
N ILE A 99 -11.91 8.86 -2.98
CA ILE A 99 -12.35 8.14 -1.79
C ILE A 99 -12.99 9.09 -0.77
N LYS A 100 -12.30 10.20 -0.47
CA LYS A 100 -12.70 11.14 0.58
C LYS A 100 -14.02 11.87 0.29
N LYS A 101 -14.34 12.13 -0.98
CA LYS A 101 -15.59 12.81 -1.35
C LYS A 101 -16.85 12.03 -0.94
N HIS A 102 -16.72 10.73 -0.66
CA HIS A 102 -17.79 9.88 -0.15
C HIS A 102 -17.70 9.63 1.37
N GLY A 103 -16.88 10.39 2.09
CA GLY A 103 -16.75 10.33 3.55
C GLY A 103 -15.99 9.09 4.05
N ALA A 104 -15.24 8.41 3.20
CA ALA A 104 -14.32 7.34 3.58
C ALA A 104 -12.90 7.89 3.78
N LEU A 105 -12.10 7.20 4.59
CA LEU A 105 -10.68 7.45 4.75
C LEU A 105 -9.91 6.75 3.62
N ALA A 106 -8.89 7.42 3.08
CA ALA A 106 -7.99 6.86 2.08
C ALA A 106 -6.67 6.44 2.73
N TYR A 107 -6.19 5.26 2.37
CA TYR A 107 -4.92 4.71 2.82
C TYR A 107 -4.04 4.32 1.64
N LEU A 108 -2.73 4.43 1.86
CA LEU A 108 -1.71 3.78 1.04
C LEU A 108 -1.15 2.62 1.84
N GLU A 109 -0.96 1.48 1.20
CA GLU A 109 -0.22 0.36 1.74
C GLU A 109 1.18 0.36 1.13
N PHE A 110 2.19 0.36 1.98
CA PHE A 110 3.58 0.21 1.56
C PHE A 110 4.07 -1.19 1.93
N SER A 111 4.86 -1.78 1.06
CA SER A 111 5.46 -3.09 1.26
C SER A 111 6.97 -3.07 1.08
N HIS A 112 7.61 -4.01 1.72
CA HIS A 112 9.00 -4.40 1.48
C HIS A 112 9.04 -5.92 1.38
N GLU A 113 9.44 -6.44 0.23
CA GLU A 113 9.32 -7.85 -0.09
C GLU A 113 10.35 -8.74 0.64
N GLY A 114 11.26 -8.14 1.39
CA GLY A 114 12.18 -8.85 2.26
C GLY A 114 13.00 -9.91 1.54
N ALA A 115 12.85 -11.16 1.99
CA ALA A 115 13.60 -12.29 1.45
C ALA A 115 13.33 -12.61 -0.03
N VAL A 116 12.18 -12.19 -0.56
CA VAL A 116 11.82 -12.42 -1.97
C VAL A 116 12.00 -11.17 -2.83
N ALA A 117 12.48 -10.07 -2.25
CA ALA A 117 12.76 -8.85 -2.98
C ALA A 117 13.77 -9.09 -4.12
N GLU A 118 13.55 -8.40 -5.23
CA GLU A 118 14.50 -8.28 -6.32
C GLU A 118 15.36 -7.04 -6.08
N THR A 119 16.46 -7.28 -5.41
CA THR A 119 17.39 -6.21 -5.05
C THR A 119 18.33 -5.87 -6.20
N LYS A 120 18.78 -4.61 -6.24
CA LYS A 120 19.84 -4.14 -7.15
C LYS A 120 21.14 -3.97 -6.37
N ALA A 121 22.25 -4.46 -6.91
CA ALA A 121 23.56 -4.28 -6.27
C ALA A 121 23.82 -2.80 -5.93
N PRO A 122 24.34 -2.47 -4.76
CA PRO A 122 24.94 -3.35 -3.76
C PRO A 122 23.95 -3.94 -2.73
N TYR A 123 22.67 -3.70 -2.88
CA TYR A 123 21.65 -4.17 -1.94
C TYR A 123 21.44 -5.68 -2.05
N VAL A 124 21.00 -6.28 -0.95
CA VAL A 124 20.77 -7.72 -0.81
C VAL A 124 19.42 -7.97 -0.17
N PRO A 125 18.72 -9.07 -0.48
CA PRO A 125 17.47 -9.39 0.17
C PRO A 125 17.69 -9.82 1.62
N TRP A 126 16.79 -9.40 2.51
CA TRP A 126 16.85 -9.67 3.94
C TRP A 126 15.64 -10.49 4.38
N GLY A 127 15.86 -11.47 5.25
CA GLY A 127 14.81 -12.30 5.81
C GLY A 127 15.02 -12.58 7.29
N PRO A 128 14.10 -13.33 7.93
CA PRO A 128 14.25 -13.71 9.33
C PRO A 128 15.48 -14.58 9.57
N ASP A 129 15.89 -15.34 8.55
CA ASP A 129 17.02 -16.26 8.57
C ASP A 129 17.83 -16.16 7.28
N ALA A 130 19.09 -16.60 7.31
CA ALA A 130 19.95 -16.62 6.15
C ALA A 130 19.80 -17.95 5.39
N TYR A 131 19.58 -17.88 4.08
CA TYR A 131 19.49 -19.04 3.20
C TYR A 131 19.77 -18.66 1.74
N VAL A 132 19.94 -19.67 0.91
CA VAL A 132 20.02 -19.46 -0.55
C VAL A 132 18.67 -19.82 -1.16
N ARG A 133 18.11 -18.92 -1.93
CA ARG A 133 16.85 -19.12 -2.66
C ARG A 133 17.07 -20.16 -3.80
N GLU A 134 15.98 -20.71 -4.34
CA GLU A 134 16.02 -21.67 -5.47
C GLU A 134 16.67 -21.07 -6.74
N ASP A 135 16.57 -19.77 -6.92
CA ASP A 135 17.20 -19.02 -8.02
C ASP A 135 18.68 -18.69 -7.77
N GLY A 136 19.26 -19.16 -6.65
CA GLY A 136 20.65 -18.96 -6.26
C GLY A 136 20.96 -17.65 -5.54
N VAL A 137 19.97 -16.81 -5.28
CA VAL A 137 20.17 -15.54 -4.57
C VAL A 137 20.36 -15.81 -3.08
N GLN A 138 21.41 -15.24 -2.50
CA GLN A 138 21.67 -15.29 -1.06
C GLN A 138 20.76 -14.31 -0.33
N VAL A 139 19.95 -14.83 0.59
CA VAL A 139 19.18 -14.05 1.57
C VAL A 139 20.00 -13.93 2.84
N TYR A 140 20.05 -12.73 3.43
CA TYR A 140 20.77 -12.45 4.66
C TYR A 140 19.81 -12.33 5.85
N ALA A 141 20.22 -12.80 7.02
CA ALA A 141 19.40 -12.67 8.22
C ALA A 141 19.38 -11.22 8.73
N LEU A 142 18.20 -10.72 9.05
CA LEU A 142 18.03 -9.47 9.80
C LEU A 142 18.51 -9.67 11.24
N ASN A 143 19.39 -8.80 11.70
CA ASN A 143 19.78 -8.76 13.13
C ASN A 143 18.93 -7.71 13.89
N LEU A 144 18.93 -7.82 15.22
CA LEU A 144 18.16 -6.92 16.08
C LEU A 144 18.50 -5.45 15.88
N GLY A 145 19.77 -5.10 15.68
CA GLY A 145 20.18 -3.70 15.46
C GLY A 145 19.70 -3.13 14.13
N MET A 146 19.47 -3.97 13.12
CA MET A 146 18.85 -3.56 11.86
C MET A 146 17.34 -3.35 12.04
N MET A 147 16.68 -4.23 12.80
CA MET A 147 15.25 -4.11 13.10
C MET A 147 14.95 -2.85 13.94
N GLU A 148 15.82 -2.50 14.88
CA GLU A 148 15.68 -1.27 15.68
C GLU A 148 15.79 -0.01 14.82
N LYS A 149 16.64 0.01 13.81
CA LYS A 149 16.76 1.14 12.87
C LYS A 149 15.57 1.30 11.95
N ALA A 150 14.84 0.23 11.66
CA ALA A 150 13.66 0.26 10.82
C ALA A 150 12.41 0.81 11.55
N HIS A 151 12.48 1.05 12.84
CA HIS A 151 11.37 1.56 13.67
C HIS A 151 11.44 3.06 13.97
N VAL A 152 12.40 3.80 13.38
CA VAL A 152 12.57 5.25 13.64
C VAL A 152 11.81 6.12 12.61
#